data_ae9b178175c976490528ca972ce307d9
#
_entry.id   ae9b178175c976490528ca972ce307d9
#
_cell.length_a   1.000
_cell.length_b   1.000
_cell.length_c   1.000
_cell.angle_alpha   90.00
_cell.angle_beta   90.00
_cell.angle_gamma   90.00
#
_symmetry.space_group_name_H-M   'P 1'
#
loop_
_entity.id
_entity.type
_entity.pdbx_description
1 polymer ?
#
loop_
_entity_poly.entity_id
_entity_poly.type
_entity_poly.pdbx_seq_one_letter_code
_entity_poly.pdbx_strand_id
1 'polypeptide(L)'
;DEATHILMKVETHNHPTAIAPFPGAATGSGGEIRDEGATGRGAKPKAGLTGFTTSHLRIPDAPQPWEAGHEGKPGRIASALDIMIEGPIGGAAFNNEFGRPNIAGYFRTFEQRIGERVYGYHKPIMIAGGVGAIRADQVEKKLFPAGTALVQ
;
A
#
# COMPACT_ATOMS: atom_id res chain seq x y z
N ASP A 1 -9.16 13.98 -30.08
CA ASP A 1 -9.52 13.36 -28.80
C ASP A 1 -9.29 11.85 -28.91
N GLU A 2 -8.72 11.27 -27.85
CA GLU A 2 -8.41 9.86 -27.78
C GLU A 2 -9.30 9.20 -26.70
N ALA A 3 -10.00 8.13 -27.07
CA ALA A 3 -10.83 7.39 -26.10
C ALA A 3 -9.93 6.66 -25.10
N THR A 4 -10.08 6.99 -23.81
CA THR A 4 -9.24 6.50 -22.73
C THR A 4 -10.11 6.01 -21.58
N HIS A 5 -9.75 4.86 -21.00
CA HIS A 5 -10.34 4.34 -19.77
C HIS A 5 -9.44 4.65 -18.58
N ILE A 6 -10.08 4.85 -17.43
CA ILE A 6 -9.39 4.97 -16.15
C ILE A 6 -9.16 3.57 -15.59
N LEU A 7 -7.96 3.34 -15.12
CA LEU A 7 -7.58 2.16 -14.34
C LEU A 7 -7.53 2.51 -12.86
N MET A 8 -7.97 1.58 -12.04
CA MET A 8 -7.82 1.67 -10.58
C MET A 8 -7.42 0.31 -10.05
N LYS A 9 -6.44 0.29 -9.18
CA LYS A 9 -6.01 -0.91 -8.44
C LYS A 9 -5.88 -0.55 -6.98
N VAL A 10 -6.33 -1.45 -6.12
CA VAL A 10 -6.09 -1.37 -4.68
C VAL A 10 -5.90 -2.76 -4.10
N GLU A 11 -4.93 -2.89 -3.21
CA GLU A 11 -4.67 -4.11 -2.46
C GLU A 11 -4.13 -3.79 -1.07
N THR A 12 -4.07 -4.80 -0.20
CA THR A 12 -3.44 -4.67 1.11
C THR A 12 -2.10 -5.41 1.13
N HIS A 13 -1.11 -4.83 1.83
CA HIS A 13 0.20 -5.44 2.02
C HIS A 13 0.58 -5.43 3.50
N ASN A 14 -0.24 -6.11 4.30
CA ASN A 14 -0.28 -5.99 5.75
C ASN A 14 0.90 -6.66 6.46
N HIS A 15 1.12 -7.95 6.22
CA HIS A 15 2.10 -8.72 6.98
C HIS A 15 3.55 -8.30 6.71
N PRO A 16 3.98 -8.10 5.46
CA PRO A 16 5.33 -7.59 5.18
C PRO A 16 5.58 -6.22 5.82
N THR A 17 4.59 -5.33 5.80
CA THR A 17 4.66 -4.01 6.43
C THR A 17 4.74 -4.11 7.96
N ALA A 18 4.11 -5.12 8.57
CA ALA A 18 4.23 -5.38 10.00
C ALA A 18 5.64 -5.79 10.42
N ILE A 19 6.34 -6.54 9.59
CA ILE A 19 7.67 -7.09 9.90
C ILE A 19 8.78 -6.09 9.58
N ALA A 20 8.69 -5.45 8.43
CA ALA A 20 9.67 -4.49 7.94
C ALA A 20 8.93 -3.34 7.22
N PRO A 21 8.55 -2.28 7.95
CA PRO A 21 7.61 -1.28 7.46
C PRO A 21 8.00 -0.60 6.15
N PHE A 22 9.25 -0.13 6.03
CA PHE A 22 9.73 0.52 4.81
C PHE A 22 9.72 -0.43 3.61
N PRO A 23 10.45 -1.56 3.59
CA PRO A 23 10.47 -2.44 2.43
C PRO A 23 9.14 -3.15 2.20
N GLY A 24 8.38 -3.43 3.27
CA GLY A 24 7.06 -4.04 3.17
C GLY A 24 6.06 -3.14 2.44
N ALA A 25 5.99 -1.87 2.80
CA ALA A 25 5.13 -0.90 2.13
C ALA A 25 5.62 -0.57 0.71
N ALA A 26 6.93 -0.47 0.51
CA ALA A 26 7.53 -0.29 -0.81
C ALA A 26 7.13 -1.41 -1.77
N THR A 27 7.25 -2.66 -1.32
CA THR A 27 6.86 -3.83 -2.13
C THR A 27 5.35 -3.86 -2.42
N GLY A 28 4.53 -3.40 -1.47
CA GLY A 28 3.09 -3.24 -1.70
C GLY A 28 2.79 -2.26 -2.84
N SER A 29 3.43 -1.10 -2.84
CA SER A 29 3.33 -0.14 -3.94
C SER A 29 3.86 -0.70 -5.27
N GLY A 30 4.94 -1.47 -5.23
CA GLY A 30 5.47 -2.18 -6.40
C GLY A 30 4.50 -3.20 -6.97
N GLY A 31 3.82 -3.96 -6.11
CA GLY A 31 2.77 -4.91 -6.50
C GLY A 31 1.60 -4.23 -7.19
N GLU A 32 1.17 -3.10 -6.67
CA GLU A 32 0.11 -2.29 -7.27
C GLU A 32 0.50 -1.81 -8.67
N ILE A 33 1.69 -1.23 -8.83
CA ILE A 33 2.20 -0.77 -10.13
C ILE A 33 2.30 -1.91 -11.13
N ARG A 34 2.80 -3.07 -10.71
CA ARG A 34 2.90 -4.27 -11.54
C ARG A 34 1.54 -4.68 -12.10
N ASP A 35 0.54 -4.78 -11.25
CA ASP A 35 -0.78 -5.27 -11.65
C ASP A 35 -1.52 -4.26 -12.53
N GLU A 36 -1.42 -2.98 -12.19
CA GLU A 36 -1.98 -1.91 -13.01
C GLU A 36 -1.31 -1.85 -14.37
N GLY A 37 0.04 -1.87 -14.40
CA GLY A 37 0.82 -1.85 -15.63
C GLY A 37 0.63 -3.08 -16.53
N ALA A 38 0.26 -4.23 -15.96
CA ALA A 38 -0.04 -5.46 -16.69
C ALA A 38 -1.43 -5.48 -17.34
N THR A 39 -2.26 -4.47 -17.12
CA THR A 39 -3.61 -4.38 -17.69
C THR A 39 -3.55 -4.12 -19.19
N GLY A 40 -4.23 -4.94 -19.98
CA GLY A 40 -4.29 -4.78 -21.43
C GLY A 40 -2.91 -4.83 -22.11
N ARG A 41 -2.62 -3.85 -22.97
CA ARG A 41 -1.40 -3.76 -23.78
C ARG A 41 -0.63 -2.43 -23.66
N GLY A 42 -1.07 -1.53 -22.84
CA GLY A 42 -0.47 -0.19 -22.77
C GLY A 42 -0.97 0.65 -21.61
N ALA A 43 -1.28 -0.01 -20.49
CA ALA A 43 -1.66 0.66 -19.27
C ALA A 43 -0.52 1.57 -18.78
N LYS A 44 -0.89 2.73 -18.28
CA LYS A 44 0.03 3.77 -17.78
C LYS A 44 -0.36 4.15 -16.35
N PRO A 45 0.24 3.55 -15.33
CA PRO A 45 0.10 4.00 -13.95
C PRO A 45 0.47 5.47 -13.82
N LYS A 46 -0.37 6.28 -13.16
CA LYS A 46 -0.21 7.75 -13.10
C LYS A 46 0.03 8.28 -11.70
N ALA A 47 -0.66 7.77 -10.71
CA ALA A 47 -0.50 8.18 -9.32
C ALA A 47 -0.72 7.01 -8.39
N GLY A 48 0.08 6.91 -7.35
CA GLY A 48 -0.07 5.95 -6.27
C GLY A 48 -0.86 6.50 -5.09
N LEU A 49 -1.39 5.60 -4.28
CA LEU A 49 -2.07 5.90 -3.03
C LEU A 49 -1.58 4.94 -1.95
N THR A 50 -1.32 5.45 -0.76
CA THR A 50 -1.11 4.60 0.43
C THR A 50 -2.00 5.03 1.58
N GLY A 51 -2.43 4.06 2.38
CA GLY A 51 -3.21 4.32 3.59
C GLY A 51 -2.83 3.31 4.68
N PHE A 52 -2.89 3.75 5.94
CA PHE A 52 -2.42 2.94 7.06
C PHE A 52 -3.42 2.96 8.22
N THR A 53 -3.70 1.78 8.74
CA THR A 53 -4.38 1.59 10.03
C THR A 53 -3.46 0.78 10.93
N THR A 54 -3.18 1.28 12.13
CA THR A 54 -2.35 0.61 13.14
C THR A 54 -3.03 0.60 14.50
N SER A 55 -2.46 -0.12 15.45
CA SER A 55 -2.72 0.08 16.88
C SER A 55 -2.29 1.49 17.31
N HIS A 56 -2.54 1.86 18.56
CA HIS A 56 -2.16 3.19 19.08
C HIS A 56 -0.66 3.43 18.99
N LEU A 57 -0.28 4.64 18.61
CA LEU A 57 1.11 5.00 18.31
C LEU A 57 2.00 5.08 19.54
N ARG A 58 1.46 5.52 20.67
CA ARG A 58 2.19 5.74 21.93
C ARG A 58 3.46 6.55 21.69
N ILE A 59 3.26 7.74 21.10
CA ILE A 59 4.34 8.67 20.80
C ILE A 59 5.05 9.06 22.11
N PRO A 60 6.37 8.88 22.21
CA PRO A 60 7.11 9.30 23.40
C PRO A 60 6.84 10.77 23.73
N ASP A 61 6.65 11.06 25.00
CA ASP A 61 6.39 12.40 25.54
C ASP A 61 5.10 13.10 25.04
N ALA A 62 4.27 12.37 24.26
CA ALA A 62 2.99 12.89 23.74
C ALA A 62 1.84 11.88 23.91
N PRO A 63 1.57 11.34 25.10
CA PRO A 63 0.51 10.36 25.31
C PRO A 63 -0.86 10.97 25.02
N GLN A 64 -1.69 10.19 24.34
CA GLN A 64 -3.05 10.63 24.02
C GLN A 64 -4.06 10.09 25.05
N PRO A 65 -5.16 10.81 25.33
CA PRO A 65 -6.15 10.39 26.34
C PRO A 65 -6.76 9.01 26.10
N TRP A 66 -6.81 8.57 24.85
CA TRP A 66 -7.37 7.26 24.45
C TRP A 66 -6.34 6.12 24.48
N GLU A 67 -5.07 6.39 24.72
CA GLU A 67 -4.00 5.40 24.78
C GLU A 67 -3.79 4.81 26.17
N ALA A 68 -4.85 4.78 26.97
CA ALA A 68 -4.82 4.26 28.34
C ALA A 68 -4.50 2.76 28.35
N GLY A 69 -3.54 2.38 29.20
CA GLY A 69 -3.06 1.01 29.33
C GLY A 69 -1.96 0.65 28.33
N HIS A 70 -1.08 -0.24 28.73
CA HIS A 70 -0.03 -0.78 27.87
C HIS A 70 -0.39 -2.21 27.50
N GLU A 71 -0.93 -2.36 26.29
CA GLU A 71 -1.13 -3.68 25.71
C GLU A 71 0.12 -4.02 24.90
N GLY A 72 0.82 -5.07 25.27
CA GLY A 72 2.02 -5.49 24.54
C GLY A 72 1.75 -5.78 23.07
N LYS A 73 2.80 -5.85 22.28
CA LYS A 73 2.72 -6.28 20.88
C LYS A 73 3.54 -7.56 20.67
N PRO A 74 3.25 -8.36 19.64
CA PRO A 74 4.12 -9.48 19.27
C PRO A 74 5.55 -9.01 18.99
N GLY A 75 6.55 -9.69 19.54
CA GLY A 75 7.95 -9.27 19.46
C GLY A 75 8.50 -9.12 18.03
N ARG A 76 7.97 -9.94 17.10
CA ARG A 76 8.38 -9.92 15.68
C ARG A 76 7.77 -8.80 14.84
N ILE A 77 6.80 -8.08 15.38
CA ILE A 77 6.10 -7.00 14.66
C ILE A 77 6.71 -5.67 15.09
N ALA A 78 6.95 -4.77 14.13
CA ALA A 78 7.38 -3.41 14.39
C ALA A 78 6.37 -2.64 15.23
N SER A 79 6.77 -1.57 15.89
CA SER A 79 5.84 -0.73 16.65
C SER A 79 4.85 -0.02 15.71
N ALA A 80 3.68 0.33 16.23
CA ALA A 80 2.70 1.11 15.48
C ALA A 80 3.29 2.44 14.98
N LEU A 81 4.13 3.05 15.80
CA LEU A 81 4.83 4.30 15.45
C LEU A 81 5.82 4.09 14.30
N ASP A 82 6.65 3.05 14.36
CA ASP A 82 7.59 2.73 13.28
C ASP A 82 6.85 2.46 11.96
N ILE A 83 5.75 1.73 12.02
CA ILE A 83 4.91 1.46 10.83
C ILE A 83 4.36 2.76 10.23
N MET A 84 3.90 3.69 11.08
CA MET A 84 3.34 4.97 10.63
C MET A 84 4.38 5.95 10.12
N ILE A 85 5.63 5.82 10.52
CA ILE A 85 6.75 6.64 10.02
C ILE A 85 7.33 6.01 8.75
N GLU A 86 7.77 4.76 8.85
CA GLU A 86 8.54 4.08 7.80
C GLU A 86 7.69 3.60 6.62
N GLY A 87 6.45 3.17 6.88
CA GLY A 87 5.56 2.64 5.85
C GLY A 87 5.24 3.64 4.75
N PRO A 88 4.76 4.85 5.07
CA PRO A 88 4.50 5.88 4.07
C PRO A 88 5.73 6.28 3.26
N ILE A 89 6.90 6.36 3.92
CA ILE A 89 8.18 6.67 3.26
C ILE A 89 8.52 5.57 2.26
N GLY A 90 8.37 4.30 2.66
CA GLY A 90 8.62 3.15 1.78
C GLY A 90 7.72 3.14 0.55
N GLY A 91 6.43 3.34 0.73
CA GLY A 91 5.47 3.44 -0.38
C GLY A 91 5.78 4.60 -1.33
N ALA A 92 6.11 5.77 -0.78
CA ALA A 92 6.49 6.95 -1.56
C ALA A 92 7.81 6.72 -2.31
N ALA A 93 8.81 6.11 -1.69
CA ALA A 93 10.10 5.82 -2.31
C ALA A 93 9.93 4.93 -3.55
N PHE A 94 9.12 3.86 -3.47
CA PHE A 94 8.89 2.99 -4.62
C PHE A 94 8.15 3.73 -5.75
N ASN A 95 7.13 4.52 -5.43
CA ASN A 95 6.45 5.35 -6.42
C ASN A 95 7.40 6.33 -7.11
N ASN A 96 8.35 6.92 -6.35
CA ASN A 96 9.34 7.85 -6.88
C ASN A 96 10.30 7.20 -7.90
N GLU A 97 10.63 5.91 -7.74
CA GLU A 97 11.41 5.14 -8.72
C GLU A 97 10.73 5.13 -10.11
N PHE A 98 9.41 5.17 -10.15
CA PHE A 98 8.59 5.21 -11.36
C PHE A 98 8.16 6.62 -11.77
N GLY A 99 8.68 7.65 -11.12
CA GLY A 99 8.35 9.05 -11.42
C GLY A 99 6.86 9.38 -11.21
N ARG A 100 6.16 8.67 -10.32
CA ARG A 100 4.73 8.90 -10.05
C ARG A 100 4.52 9.45 -8.64
N PRO A 101 3.62 10.41 -8.45
CA PRO A 101 3.29 10.90 -7.12
C PRO A 101 2.64 9.79 -6.28
N ASN A 102 2.91 9.80 -4.97
CA ASN A 102 2.22 8.97 -4.00
C ASN A 102 1.33 9.83 -3.11
N ILE A 103 0.05 9.58 -3.13
CA ILE A 103 -0.93 10.29 -2.31
C ILE A 103 -1.09 9.52 -0.99
N ALA A 104 -0.91 10.21 0.12
CA ALA A 104 -1.25 9.67 1.43
C ALA A 104 -2.76 9.75 1.64
N GLY A 105 -3.43 8.60 1.56
CA GLY A 105 -4.89 8.53 1.61
C GLY A 105 -5.46 8.71 2.99
N TYR A 106 -4.96 7.97 3.97
CA TYR A 106 -5.37 8.11 5.36
C TYR A 106 -4.36 7.51 6.35
N PHE A 107 -4.44 8.01 7.59
CA PHE A 107 -3.72 7.47 8.74
C PHE A 107 -4.71 7.30 9.88
N ARG A 108 -4.84 6.08 10.42
CA ARG A 108 -5.79 5.78 11.50
C ARG A 108 -5.14 4.86 12.53
N THR A 109 -5.54 5.07 13.78
CA THR A 109 -5.19 4.17 14.89
C THR A 109 -6.45 3.67 15.56
N PHE A 110 -6.41 2.43 16.05
CA PHE A 110 -7.51 1.87 16.80
C PHE A 110 -7.03 0.78 17.74
N GLU A 111 -7.41 0.91 19.00
CA GLU A 111 -7.42 -0.17 19.99
C GLU A 111 -8.68 -0.02 20.84
N GLN A 112 -9.28 -1.13 21.20
CA GLN A 112 -10.44 -1.15 22.08
C GLN A 112 -10.43 -2.38 22.96
N ARG A 113 -10.64 -2.19 24.25
CA ARG A 113 -10.89 -3.27 25.20
C ARG A 113 -12.37 -3.63 25.20
N ILE A 114 -12.66 -4.92 25.03
CA ILE A 114 -14.00 -5.49 25.14
C ILE A 114 -13.91 -6.68 26.08
N GLY A 115 -14.40 -6.49 27.31
CA GLY A 115 -14.21 -7.45 28.37
C GLY A 115 -12.72 -7.62 28.70
N GLU A 116 -12.23 -8.86 28.66
CA GLU A 116 -10.81 -9.18 28.93
C GLU A 116 -9.92 -9.11 27.68
N ARG A 117 -10.48 -8.85 26.51
CA ARG A 117 -9.73 -8.84 25.24
C ARG A 117 -9.51 -7.44 24.74
N VAL A 118 -8.34 -7.23 24.13
CA VAL A 118 -8.01 -6.01 23.42
C VAL A 118 -7.99 -6.29 21.92
N TYR A 119 -8.70 -5.47 21.17
CA TYR A 119 -8.75 -5.48 19.72
C TYR A 119 -7.97 -4.29 19.18
N GLY A 120 -7.11 -4.53 18.20
CA GLY A 120 -6.27 -3.51 17.60
C GLY A 120 -5.61 -4.03 16.32
N TYR A 121 -4.78 -3.19 15.73
CA TYR A 121 -4.10 -3.47 14.45
C TYR A 121 -2.59 -3.51 14.64
N HIS A 122 -2.08 -4.43 15.49
CA HIS A 122 -0.64 -4.67 15.58
C HIS A 122 -0.07 -5.16 14.26
N LYS A 123 -0.76 -6.10 13.59
CA LYS A 123 -0.59 -6.31 12.16
C LYS A 123 -1.41 -5.23 11.47
N PRO A 124 -0.78 -4.25 10.82
CA PRO A 124 -1.48 -3.11 10.25
C PRO A 124 -2.39 -3.52 9.09
N ILE A 125 -3.29 -2.62 8.72
CA ILE A 125 -3.79 -2.59 7.36
C ILE A 125 -2.94 -1.56 6.63
N MET A 126 -2.18 -2.00 5.64
CA MET A 126 -1.47 -1.15 4.68
C MET A 126 -2.16 -1.29 3.34
N ILE A 127 -2.73 -0.21 2.85
CA ILE A 127 -3.34 -0.15 1.52
C ILE A 127 -2.33 0.46 0.56
N ALA A 128 -2.09 -0.26 -0.55
CA ALA A 128 -1.41 0.24 -1.72
C ALA A 128 -2.41 0.30 -2.86
N GLY A 129 -2.59 1.46 -3.44
CA GLY A 129 -3.49 1.69 -4.55
C GLY A 129 -2.92 2.66 -5.56
N GLY A 130 -3.64 2.81 -6.66
CA GLY A 130 -3.25 3.74 -7.69
C GLY A 130 -4.33 3.98 -8.71
N VAL A 131 -4.08 4.96 -9.55
CA VAL A 131 -4.90 5.31 -10.68
C VAL A 131 -4.02 5.49 -11.92
N GLY A 132 -4.51 5.00 -13.05
CA GLY A 132 -3.83 5.11 -14.32
C GLY A 132 -4.81 5.26 -15.47
N ALA A 133 -4.29 5.12 -16.67
CA ALA A 133 -5.07 5.24 -17.89
C ALA A 133 -4.65 4.19 -18.92
N ILE A 134 -5.60 3.76 -19.73
CA ILE A 134 -5.36 2.89 -20.88
C ILE A 134 -6.22 3.34 -22.06
N ARG A 135 -5.65 3.36 -23.25
CA ARG A 135 -6.40 3.64 -24.47
C ARG A 135 -7.47 2.56 -24.69
N ALA A 136 -8.61 2.97 -25.21
CA ALA A 136 -9.72 2.04 -25.45
C ALA A 136 -9.35 0.89 -26.42
N ASP A 137 -8.47 1.14 -27.38
CA ASP A 137 -8.00 0.15 -28.36
C ASP A 137 -6.92 -0.79 -27.79
N GLN A 138 -6.46 -0.58 -26.55
CA GLN A 138 -5.41 -1.37 -25.87
C GLN A 138 -5.93 -2.22 -24.72
N VAL A 139 -7.21 -2.18 -24.43
CA VAL A 139 -7.83 -2.91 -23.31
C VAL A 139 -7.64 -4.42 -23.47
N GLU A 140 -7.90 -4.94 -24.69
CA GLU A 140 -7.82 -6.37 -24.96
C GLU A 140 -6.39 -6.81 -25.28
N LYS A 141 -5.95 -7.90 -24.68
CA LYS A 141 -4.70 -8.58 -25.06
C LYS A 141 -4.86 -9.26 -26.41
N LYS A 142 -3.80 -9.23 -27.23
CA LYS A 142 -3.78 -9.90 -28.53
C LYS A 142 -3.01 -11.22 -28.43
N LEU A 143 -3.55 -12.23 -29.08
CA LEU A 143 -2.79 -13.44 -29.38
C LEU A 143 -1.82 -13.12 -30.52
N PHE A 144 -0.64 -13.66 -30.44
CA PHE A 144 0.39 -13.55 -31.49
C PHE A 144 0.61 -14.92 -32.14
N PRO A 145 1.00 -14.96 -33.45
CA PRO A 145 1.22 -16.21 -34.17
C PRO A 145 2.31 -17.07 -33.54
N ALA A 146 2.23 -18.39 -33.78
CA ALA A 146 3.33 -19.29 -33.41
C ALA A 146 4.62 -18.86 -34.12
N GLY A 147 5.74 -18.90 -33.41
CA GLY A 147 7.05 -18.48 -33.93
C GLY A 147 7.34 -16.99 -33.75
N THR A 148 6.44 -16.21 -33.16
CA THR A 148 6.74 -14.83 -32.76
C THR A 148 7.87 -14.81 -31.74
N ALA A 149 8.89 -13.99 -31.96
CA ALA A 149 10.01 -13.85 -31.05
C ALA A 149 9.56 -13.17 -29.74
N LEU A 150 9.93 -13.76 -28.62
CA LEU A 150 9.83 -13.14 -27.29
C LEU A 150 11.15 -12.42 -27.00
N VAL A 151 11.11 -11.13 -26.86
CA VAL A 151 12.26 -10.29 -26.51
C VAL A 151 12.06 -9.77 -25.08
N GLN A 152 13.06 -9.99 -24.24
CA GLN A 152 13.07 -9.56 -22.84
C GLN A 152 14.13 -8.48 -22.66
#